data_b8511f70f0eee7fab69d0b7ad5eed982
#
_entry.id   b8511f70f0eee7fab69d0b7ad5eed982
#
_cell.length_a   1.000
_cell.length_b   1.000
_cell.length_c   1.000
_cell.angle_alpha   90.00
_cell.angle_beta   90.00
_cell.angle_gamma   90.00
#
_symmetry.space_group_name_H-M   'P 1'
#
loop_
_entity.id
_entity.type
_entity.pdbx_description
1 polymer ?
#
loop_
_entity_poly.entity_id
_entity_poly.type
_entity_poly.pdbx_seq_one_letter_code
_entity_poly.pdbx_strand_id
1 'polypeptide(L)'
;MCGGGETLLPPEMTDIIYEILKQGHYIAIVTNGTVTKRFQEICQFPEEFCKRLLFKFSFHYLQLKEKNMLDRFFENIQMVKNAGCSFSLELTPSDKYIPYIDEIQKICKEKVGAYCHVTVAREETNPELPILTKLSREDYLQTWNSFDSELFRFKMKTFNVRRKEFCYAGEWTAHLNLGTGILKQCYCGAVIQNIFEDTDRPIKWEPLGCNCAEPHCHNAHVWLTLGAIPSMDTPTYTEMRDRITTTGEHWLQPEMRDFLSGKLKDNNLQYTEKEMKKINRKMRLKVGVSVKAHKLARKAYYSLPDNVKIFVLKKMKRNKA
;
A
#
# COMPACT_ATOMS: atom_id res chain seq x y z
N MET A 1 -1.59 7.16 2.92
CA MET A 1 -2.90 6.98 3.58
C MET A 1 -3.72 5.98 2.77
N CYS A 2 -4.37 5.02 3.40
CA CYS A 2 -5.16 3.99 2.74
C CYS A 2 -6.31 3.58 3.67
N GLY A 3 -7.56 3.70 3.22
CA GLY A 3 -8.74 3.28 3.98
C GLY A 3 -9.09 1.81 3.78
N GLY A 4 -9.85 1.21 4.72
CA GLY A 4 -10.51 -0.08 4.53
C GLY A 4 -11.71 -0.03 3.57
N GLY A 5 -11.98 1.13 3.00
CA GLY A 5 -12.94 1.49 1.96
C GLY A 5 -12.36 2.64 1.15
N GLU A 6 -13.14 3.68 0.84
CA GLU A 6 -12.64 4.90 0.19
C GLU A 6 -12.00 5.84 1.21
N THR A 7 -10.72 6.15 1.00
CA THR A 7 -9.92 6.99 1.92
C THR A 7 -10.48 8.41 2.05
N LEU A 8 -10.98 8.98 0.97
CA LEU A 8 -11.47 10.35 0.90
C LEU A 8 -12.97 10.49 1.24
N LEU A 9 -13.64 9.39 1.65
CA LEU A 9 -15.07 9.45 1.98
C LEU A 9 -15.36 10.25 3.24
N PRO A 10 -14.64 10.09 4.38
CA PRO A 10 -14.86 10.88 5.56
C PRO A 10 -14.55 12.37 5.32
N PRO A 11 -15.41 13.30 5.71
CA PRO A 11 -15.20 14.74 5.47
C PRO A 11 -13.93 15.27 6.16
N GLU A 12 -13.56 14.74 7.30
CA GLU A 12 -12.40 15.13 8.11
C GLU A 12 -11.07 14.86 7.41
N MET A 13 -11.08 14.01 6.37
CA MET A 13 -9.82 13.65 5.67
C MET A 13 -9.16 14.84 5.00
N THR A 14 -9.92 15.82 4.52
CA THR A 14 -9.38 17.03 3.91
C THR A 14 -8.56 17.83 4.94
N ASP A 15 -9.10 18.02 6.15
CA ASP A 15 -8.43 18.75 7.23
C ASP A 15 -7.20 17.97 7.74
N ILE A 16 -7.31 16.66 7.90
CA ILE A 16 -6.18 15.80 8.30
C ILE A 16 -5.03 15.90 7.27
N ILE A 17 -5.33 15.84 5.98
CA ILE A 17 -4.34 15.98 4.91
C ILE A 17 -3.67 17.36 4.99
N TYR A 18 -4.46 18.41 5.15
CA TYR A 18 -3.96 19.78 5.25
C TYR A 18 -2.99 19.95 6.43
N GLU A 19 -3.36 19.52 7.64
CA GLU A 19 -2.52 19.63 8.82
C GLU A 19 -1.23 18.81 8.73
N ILE A 20 -1.25 17.64 8.11
CA ILE A 20 -0.05 16.84 7.85
C ILE A 20 0.89 17.57 6.87
N LEU A 21 0.36 18.16 5.79
CA LEU A 21 1.15 18.92 4.82
C LEU A 21 1.76 20.18 5.44
N LYS A 22 1.02 20.86 6.33
CA LYS A 22 1.47 22.03 7.08
C LYS A 22 2.68 21.75 7.97
N GLN A 23 2.80 20.51 8.46
CA GLN A 23 4.00 20.02 9.19
C GLN A 23 5.19 19.69 8.27
N GLY A 24 5.09 19.92 6.96
CA GLY A 24 6.20 19.66 6.02
C GLY A 24 6.25 18.24 5.46
N HIS A 25 5.29 17.39 5.76
CA HIS A 25 5.29 16.00 5.30
C HIS A 25 4.86 15.86 3.83
N TYR A 26 5.23 14.73 3.24
CA TYR A 26 4.72 14.24 1.95
C TYR A 26 3.61 13.22 2.19
N ILE A 27 2.59 13.21 1.35
CA ILE A 27 1.45 12.31 1.51
C ILE A 27 1.16 11.55 0.21
N ALA A 28 1.05 10.22 0.30
CA ALA A 28 0.47 9.38 -0.75
C ALA A 28 -0.91 8.89 -0.31
N ILE A 29 -1.95 9.17 -1.10
CA ILE A 29 -3.36 8.87 -0.82
C ILE A 29 -3.82 7.78 -1.79
N VAL A 30 -4.31 6.66 -1.26
CA VAL A 30 -4.96 5.62 -2.08
C VAL A 30 -6.45 5.92 -2.16
N THR A 31 -6.98 6.02 -3.37
CA THR A 31 -8.39 6.36 -3.61
C THR A 31 -8.98 5.55 -4.76
N ASN A 32 -10.29 5.33 -4.74
CA ASN A 32 -11.05 4.80 -5.88
C ASN A 32 -11.36 5.86 -6.96
N GLY A 33 -10.98 7.11 -6.72
CA GLY A 33 -11.08 8.19 -7.69
C GLY A 33 -12.48 8.75 -7.93
N THR A 34 -13.48 8.43 -7.09
CA THR A 34 -14.89 8.74 -7.40
C THR A 34 -15.51 9.89 -6.57
N VAL A 35 -14.83 10.35 -5.52
CA VAL A 35 -15.34 11.40 -4.59
C VAL A 35 -14.91 12.79 -5.07
N THR A 36 -15.45 13.25 -6.19
CA THR A 36 -15.07 14.51 -6.89
C THR A 36 -14.98 15.71 -5.95
N LYS A 37 -15.94 15.86 -5.03
CA LYS A 37 -15.95 16.96 -4.05
C LYS A 37 -14.63 17.07 -3.25
N ARG A 38 -14.04 15.93 -2.85
CA ARG A 38 -12.78 15.93 -2.09
C ARG A 38 -11.59 16.36 -2.93
N PHE A 39 -11.57 15.97 -4.21
CA PHE A 39 -10.54 16.46 -5.13
C PHE A 39 -10.67 17.98 -5.33
N GLN A 40 -11.90 18.50 -5.49
CA GLN A 40 -12.13 19.93 -5.59
C GLN A 40 -11.63 20.70 -4.35
N GLU A 41 -11.87 20.18 -3.15
CA GLU A 41 -11.41 20.78 -1.89
C GLU A 41 -9.88 20.77 -1.79
N ILE A 42 -9.25 19.62 -2.05
CA ILE A 42 -7.79 19.43 -1.90
C ILE A 42 -7.03 20.22 -2.99
N CYS A 43 -7.56 20.33 -4.20
CA CYS A 43 -6.95 21.10 -5.28
C CYS A 43 -6.98 22.63 -5.05
N GLN A 44 -7.63 23.12 -4.00
CA GLN A 44 -7.54 24.51 -3.56
C GLN A 44 -6.42 24.76 -2.53
N PHE A 45 -5.68 23.75 -2.15
CA PHE A 45 -4.55 23.90 -1.24
C PHE A 45 -3.43 24.72 -1.88
N PRO A 46 -2.56 25.37 -1.08
CA PRO A 46 -1.38 26.05 -1.60
C PRO A 46 -0.55 25.16 -2.55
N GLU A 47 0.05 25.75 -3.57
CA GLU A 47 0.83 25.03 -4.59
C GLU A 47 1.94 24.17 -3.97
N GLU A 48 2.64 24.67 -2.93
CA GLU A 48 3.68 23.94 -2.22
C GLU A 48 3.14 22.71 -1.46
N PHE A 49 1.83 22.67 -1.13
CA PHE A 49 1.18 21.49 -0.57
C PHE A 49 0.84 20.50 -1.67
N CYS A 50 0.31 20.97 -2.80
CA CYS A 50 -0.03 20.14 -3.94
C CYS A 50 1.20 19.38 -4.46
N LYS A 51 2.37 20.01 -4.54
CA LYS A 51 3.64 19.38 -4.95
C LYS A 51 4.07 18.21 -4.04
N ARG A 52 3.62 18.19 -2.79
CA ARG A 52 3.90 17.13 -1.81
C ARG A 52 2.79 16.09 -1.69
N LEU A 53 1.81 16.11 -2.60
CA LEU A 53 0.71 15.15 -2.69
C LEU A 53 0.90 14.17 -3.85
N LEU A 54 0.68 12.89 -3.58
CA LEU A 54 0.56 11.83 -4.57
C LEU A 54 -0.79 11.14 -4.41
N PHE A 55 -1.64 11.20 -5.42
CA PHE A 55 -2.86 10.42 -5.49
C PHE A 55 -2.61 9.11 -6.23
N LYS A 56 -2.78 7.99 -5.53
CA LYS A 56 -2.74 6.65 -6.12
C LYS A 56 -4.17 6.21 -6.42
N PHE A 57 -4.56 6.30 -7.67
CA PHE A 57 -5.88 5.92 -8.15
C PHE A 57 -5.97 4.40 -8.37
N SER A 58 -6.92 3.76 -7.70
CA SER A 58 -7.25 2.35 -7.88
C SER A 58 -8.21 2.20 -9.05
N PHE A 59 -7.73 1.66 -10.17
CA PHE A 59 -8.50 1.56 -11.41
C PHE A 59 -9.39 0.33 -11.40
N HIS A 60 -10.59 0.49 -10.88
CA HIS A 60 -11.64 -0.56 -10.88
C HIS A 60 -12.42 -0.55 -12.20
N TYR A 61 -11.74 -0.87 -13.30
CA TYR A 61 -12.23 -0.68 -14.67
C TYR A 61 -13.67 -1.17 -14.91
N LEU A 62 -13.99 -2.45 -14.62
CA LEU A 62 -15.33 -2.99 -14.86
C LEU A 62 -16.41 -2.30 -14.04
N GLN A 63 -16.11 -1.95 -12.78
CA GLN A 63 -17.08 -1.25 -11.94
C GLN A 63 -17.32 0.18 -12.41
N LEU A 64 -16.26 0.87 -12.86
CA LEU A 64 -16.38 2.23 -13.41
C LEU A 64 -17.14 2.20 -14.75
N LYS A 65 -16.88 1.21 -15.60
CA LYS A 65 -17.58 1.01 -16.87
C LYS A 65 -19.08 0.72 -16.65
N GLU A 66 -19.41 -0.22 -15.78
CA GLU A 66 -20.78 -0.60 -15.43
C GLU A 66 -21.61 0.57 -14.89
N LYS A 67 -20.95 1.44 -14.09
CA LYS A 67 -21.60 2.61 -13.46
C LYS A 67 -21.54 3.88 -14.31
N ASN A 68 -21.02 3.82 -15.53
CA ASN A 68 -20.81 4.98 -16.41
C ASN A 68 -19.99 6.09 -15.72
N MET A 69 -18.93 5.72 -14.97
CA MET A 69 -18.12 6.64 -14.18
C MET A 69 -16.69 6.81 -14.73
N LEU A 70 -16.35 6.23 -15.88
CA LEU A 70 -14.99 6.31 -16.44
C LEU A 70 -14.56 7.75 -16.71
N ASP A 71 -15.40 8.56 -17.35
CA ASP A 71 -15.05 9.96 -17.65
C ASP A 71 -14.83 10.75 -16.36
N ARG A 72 -15.75 10.68 -15.40
CA ARG A 72 -15.59 11.33 -14.09
C ARG A 72 -14.31 10.91 -13.38
N PHE A 73 -13.95 9.65 -13.44
CA PHE A 73 -12.73 9.12 -12.86
C PHE A 73 -11.48 9.77 -13.47
N PHE A 74 -11.41 9.86 -14.80
CA PHE A 74 -10.30 10.50 -15.49
C PHE A 74 -10.31 12.02 -15.38
N GLU A 75 -11.47 12.67 -15.30
CA GLU A 75 -11.61 14.09 -14.99
C GLU A 75 -11.03 14.42 -13.60
N ASN A 76 -11.26 13.57 -12.60
CA ASN A 76 -10.67 13.74 -11.27
C ASN A 76 -9.14 13.58 -11.30
N ILE A 77 -8.59 12.65 -12.11
CA ILE A 77 -7.13 12.56 -12.32
C ILE A 77 -6.61 13.83 -12.97
N GLN A 78 -7.27 14.33 -14.00
CA GLN A 78 -6.85 15.56 -14.67
C GLN A 78 -6.93 16.79 -13.75
N MET A 79 -7.94 16.84 -12.86
CA MET A 79 -8.08 17.89 -11.86
C MET A 79 -6.87 17.95 -10.92
N VAL A 80 -6.46 16.82 -10.34
CA VAL A 80 -5.29 16.78 -9.44
C VAL A 80 -3.99 17.07 -10.18
N LYS A 81 -3.84 16.61 -11.43
CA LYS A 81 -2.69 16.94 -12.30
C LYS A 81 -2.62 18.45 -12.53
N ASN A 82 -3.72 19.09 -12.89
CA ASN A 82 -3.78 20.54 -13.15
C ASN A 82 -3.50 21.37 -11.89
N ALA A 83 -3.81 20.87 -10.71
CA ALA A 83 -3.48 21.51 -9.44
C ALA A 83 -2.01 21.32 -9.03
N GLY A 84 -1.18 20.66 -9.84
CA GLY A 84 0.24 20.41 -9.53
C GLY A 84 0.48 19.25 -8.59
N CYS A 85 -0.51 18.39 -8.36
CA CYS A 85 -0.31 17.15 -7.59
C CYS A 85 0.27 16.04 -8.47
N SER A 86 1.00 15.14 -7.84
CA SER A 86 1.40 13.88 -8.45
C SER A 86 0.24 12.88 -8.48
N PHE A 87 0.21 12.02 -9.48
CA PHE A 87 -0.72 10.90 -9.51
C PHE A 87 -0.06 9.61 -9.97
N SER A 88 -0.67 8.49 -9.66
CA SER A 88 -0.31 7.16 -10.17
C SER A 88 -1.59 6.35 -10.36
N LEU A 89 -1.70 5.62 -11.46
CA LEU A 89 -2.85 4.79 -11.80
C LEU A 89 -2.49 3.32 -11.64
N GLU A 90 -3.19 2.57 -10.80
CA GLU A 90 -2.90 1.17 -10.48
C GLU A 90 -4.12 0.27 -10.71
N LEU A 91 -3.94 -0.77 -11.52
CA LEU A 91 -4.90 -1.84 -11.73
C LEU A 91 -4.57 -3.04 -10.83
N THR A 92 -5.55 -3.54 -10.09
CA THR A 92 -5.43 -4.85 -9.44
C THR A 92 -5.91 -5.92 -10.42
N PRO A 93 -5.03 -6.83 -10.88
CA PRO A 93 -5.37 -7.84 -11.86
C PRO A 93 -6.51 -8.73 -11.41
N SER A 94 -7.37 -9.09 -12.36
CA SER A 94 -8.42 -10.08 -12.17
C SER A 94 -8.60 -10.85 -13.48
N ASP A 95 -8.84 -12.16 -13.42
CA ASP A 95 -9.10 -12.96 -14.60
C ASP A 95 -10.28 -12.43 -15.43
N LYS A 96 -11.20 -11.70 -14.78
CA LYS A 96 -12.31 -11.02 -15.45
C LYS A 96 -11.88 -9.84 -16.35
N TYR A 97 -10.69 -9.31 -16.14
CA TYR A 97 -10.16 -8.19 -16.95
C TYR A 97 -9.41 -8.66 -18.19
N ILE A 98 -9.05 -9.94 -18.28
CA ILE A 98 -8.25 -10.47 -19.40
C ILE A 98 -8.87 -10.12 -20.77
N PRO A 99 -10.19 -10.27 -21.01
CA PRO A 99 -10.81 -9.90 -22.29
C PRO A 99 -10.78 -8.40 -22.60
N TYR A 100 -10.42 -7.56 -21.64
CA TYR A 100 -10.44 -6.10 -21.75
C TYR A 100 -9.05 -5.46 -21.69
N ILE A 101 -7.98 -6.25 -21.74
CA ILE A 101 -6.61 -5.73 -21.59
C ILE A 101 -6.33 -4.66 -22.64
N ASP A 102 -6.63 -4.91 -23.91
CA ASP A 102 -6.39 -3.96 -25.01
C ASP A 102 -7.21 -2.68 -24.82
N GLU A 103 -8.47 -2.79 -24.39
CA GLU A 103 -9.33 -1.64 -24.12
C GLU A 103 -8.82 -0.82 -22.93
N ILE A 104 -8.37 -1.49 -21.85
CA ILE A 104 -7.77 -0.84 -20.66
C ILE A 104 -6.48 -0.11 -21.05
N GLN A 105 -5.62 -0.75 -21.84
CA GLN A 105 -4.37 -0.15 -22.30
C GLN A 105 -4.62 1.06 -23.19
N LYS A 106 -5.59 0.96 -24.12
CA LYS A 106 -5.99 2.05 -25.01
C LYS A 106 -6.50 3.25 -24.21
N ILE A 107 -7.47 3.04 -23.30
CA ILE A 107 -8.04 4.14 -22.50
C ILE A 107 -7.00 4.81 -21.60
N CYS A 108 -6.07 4.04 -21.02
CA CYS A 108 -4.98 4.62 -20.23
C CYS A 108 -4.06 5.51 -21.08
N LYS A 109 -3.66 5.07 -22.29
CA LYS A 109 -2.86 5.88 -23.19
C LYS A 109 -3.59 7.16 -23.60
N GLU A 110 -4.87 7.07 -23.93
CA GLU A 110 -5.67 8.23 -24.38
C GLU A 110 -5.90 9.24 -23.24
N LYS A 111 -6.21 8.76 -22.01
CA LYS A 111 -6.63 9.64 -20.91
C LYS A 111 -5.48 10.14 -20.03
N VAL A 112 -4.41 9.36 -19.86
CA VAL A 112 -3.28 9.68 -18.98
C VAL A 112 -1.90 9.51 -19.62
N GLY A 113 -1.83 9.26 -20.90
CA GLY A 113 -0.61 9.27 -21.72
C GLY A 113 0.31 8.05 -21.57
N ALA A 114 -0.02 7.09 -20.68
CA ALA A 114 0.78 5.89 -20.45
C ALA A 114 -0.09 4.75 -19.91
N TYR A 115 0.41 3.50 -19.94
CA TYR A 115 -0.27 2.37 -19.31
C TYR A 115 -0.33 2.52 -17.79
N CYS A 116 -1.41 2.06 -17.17
CA CYS A 116 -1.48 1.97 -15.72
C CYS A 116 -0.44 0.98 -15.16
N HIS A 117 -0.04 1.18 -13.90
CA HIS A 117 0.68 0.16 -13.16
C HIS A 117 -0.24 -1.01 -12.85
N VAL A 118 0.35 -2.20 -12.75
CA VAL A 118 -0.35 -3.41 -12.37
C VAL A 118 0.24 -3.91 -11.04
N THR A 119 -0.63 -4.26 -10.09
CA THR A 119 -0.23 -4.90 -8.83
C THR A 119 -0.37 -6.43 -8.93
N VAL A 120 -0.42 -7.13 -7.80
CA VAL A 120 -0.74 -8.56 -7.73
C VAL A 120 -1.93 -8.73 -6.81
N ALA A 121 -2.99 -9.35 -7.32
CA ALA A 121 -4.14 -9.75 -6.50
C ALA A 121 -3.77 -10.96 -5.64
N ARG A 122 -4.22 -10.99 -4.39
CA ARG A 122 -3.99 -12.11 -3.47
C ARG A 122 -5.30 -12.62 -2.91
N GLU A 123 -5.36 -13.91 -2.68
CA GLU A 123 -6.48 -14.56 -2.02
C GLU A 123 -6.34 -14.40 -0.49
N GLU A 124 -7.05 -13.43 0.07
CA GLU A 124 -6.96 -13.12 1.51
C GLU A 124 -7.69 -14.12 2.41
N THR A 125 -8.50 -14.99 1.84
CA THR A 125 -9.15 -16.10 2.56
C THR A 125 -8.20 -17.27 2.81
N ASN A 126 -7.10 -17.36 2.08
CA ASN A 126 -6.08 -18.39 2.24
C ASN A 126 -4.92 -17.88 3.11
N PRO A 127 -4.50 -18.63 4.17
CA PRO A 127 -3.39 -18.22 5.04
C PRO A 127 -2.06 -18.01 4.34
N GLU A 128 -1.82 -18.72 3.24
CA GLU A 128 -0.58 -18.61 2.44
C GLU A 128 -0.65 -17.45 1.44
N LEU A 129 -1.81 -16.78 1.33
CA LEU A 129 -2.04 -15.63 0.47
C LEU A 129 -1.55 -15.86 -0.97
N PRO A 130 -2.01 -16.91 -1.67
CA PRO A 130 -1.60 -17.14 -3.03
C PRO A 130 -2.09 -16.03 -3.97
N ILE A 131 -1.60 -16.00 -5.20
CA ILE A 131 -2.13 -15.13 -6.23
C ILE A 131 -3.59 -15.52 -6.49
N LEU A 132 -4.49 -14.53 -6.53
CA LEU A 132 -5.91 -14.73 -6.83
C LEU A 132 -6.12 -14.81 -8.35
N THR A 133 -5.93 -15.99 -8.90
CA THR A 133 -6.11 -16.29 -10.33
C THR A 133 -6.34 -17.78 -10.56
N LYS A 134 -6.91 -18.12 -11.70
CA LYS A 134 -7.00 -19.49 -12.20
C LYS A 134 -5.85 -19.86 -13.15
N LEU A 135 -5.07 -18.88 -13.58
CA LEU A 135 -3.93 -19.07 -14.46
C LEU A 135 -2.77 -19.75 -13.73
N SER A 136 -1.90 -20.40 -14.47
CA SER A 136 -0.57 -20.75 -13.98
C SER A 136 0.22 -19.47 -13.62
N ARG A 137 1.27 -19.60 -12.80
CA ARG A 137 2.11 -18.44 -12.47
C ARG A 137 2.78 -17.83 -13.70
N GLU A 138 3.17 -18.67 -14.63
CA GLU A 138 3.80 -18.31 -15.90
C GLU A 138 2.82 -17.55 -16.80
N ASP A 139 1.61 -18.07 -16.99
CA ASP A 139 0.57 -17.43 -17.81
C ASP A 139 0.12 -16.12 -17.17
N TYR A 140 -0.02 -16.07 -15.84
CA TYR A 140 -0.33 -14.83 -15.11
C TYR A 140 0.75 -13.77 -15.33
N LEU A 141 2.03 -14.17 -15.22
CA LEU A 141 3.15 -13.27 -15.47
C LEU A 141 3.15 -12.76 -16.92
N GLN A 142 3.00 -13.64 -17.90
CA GLN A 142 2.97 -13.28 -19.32
C GLN A 142 1.80 -12.32 -19.63
N THR A 143 0.61 -12.64 -19.17
CA THR A 143 -0.60 -11.84 -19.41
C THR A 143 -0.44 -10.41 -18.91
N TRP A 144 -0.05 -10.25 -17.64
CA TRP A 144 -0.03 -8.93 -16.99
C TRP A 144 1.26 -8.13 -17.23
N ASN A 145 2.34 -8.77 -17.69
CA ASN A 145 3.56 -8.07 -18.09
C ASN A 145 3.37 -7.20 -19.35
N SER A 146 2.28 -7.42 -20.11
CA SER A 146 1.88 -6.57 -21.26
C SER A 146 1.68 -5.09 -20.91
N PHE A 147 1.48 -4.76 -19.63
CA PHE A 147 1.40 -3.37 -19.14
C PHE A 147 2.75 -2.72 -18.89
N ASP A 148 3.85 -3.45 -19.07
CA ASP A 148 5.22 -2.96 -18.80
C ASP A 148 5.34 -2.28 -17.42
N SER A 149 4.87 -2.94 -16.37
CA SER A 149 4.80 -2.40 -15.02
C SER A 149 5.94 -2.91 -14.15
N GLU A 150 6.88 -2.02 -13.76
CA GLU A 150 7.93 -2.37 -12.81
C GLU A 150 7.35 -2.78 -11.45
N LEU A 151 6.28 -2.14 -11.00
CA LEU A 151 5.52 -2.55 -9.82
C LEU A 151 5.10 -4.03 -9.89
N PHE A 152 4.58 -4.47 -11.04
CA PHE A 152 4.16 -5.85 -11.23
C PHE A 152 5.35 -6.81 -11.18
N ARG A 153 6.41 -6.52 -11.95
CA ARG A 153 7.63 -7.32 -11.97
C ARG A 153 8.25 -7.46 -10.58
N PHE A 154 8.36 -6.36 -9.85
CA PHE A 154 8.88 -6.36 -8.49
C PHE A 154 8.00 -7.18 -7.54
N LYS A 155 6.68 -7.00 -7.59
CA LYS A 155 5.75 -7.78 -6.75
C LYS A 155 5.80 -9.26 -7.07
N MET A 156 5.89 -9.66 -8.33
CA MET A 156 6.04 -11.07 -8.72
C MET A 156 7.34 -11.70 -8.19
N LYS A 157 8.45 -10.93 -8.11
CA LYS A 157 9.71 -11.39 -7.50
C LYS A 157 9.61 -11.57 -5.99
N THR A 158 8.78 -10.78 -5.30
CA THR A 158 8.68 -10.79 -3.83
C THR A 158 7.49 -11.61 -3.31
N PHE A 159 6.53 -11.93 -4.17
CA PHE A 159 5.31 -12.66 -3.81
C PHE A 159 5.61 -14.12 -3.46
N ASN A 160 5.08 -14.59 -2.33
CA ASN A 160 5.35 -15.90 -1.72
C ASN A 160 6.83 -16.14 -1.35
N VAL A 161 7.63 -15.07 -1.25
CA VAL A 161 9.00 -15.15 -0.76
C VAL A 161 9.05 -14.63 0.67
N ARG A 162 9.19 -15.55 1.62
CA ARG A 162 9.26 -15.20 3.04
C ARG A 162 10.55 -14.47 3.37
N ARG A 163 10.44 -13.32 4.02
CA ARG A 163 11.59 -12.52 4.44
C ARG A 163 12.26 -13.08 5.69
N LYS A 164 13.59 -13.09 5.66
CA LYS A 164 14.45 -13.53 6.78
C LYS A 164 15.46 -12.46 7.16
N GLU A 165 15.57 -11.43 6.35
CA GLU A 165 16.44 -10.28 6.52
C GLU A 165 15.98 -9.43 7.71
N PHE A 166 16.87 -8.61 8.26
CA PHE A 166 16.52 -7.68 9.33
C PHE A 166 15.66 -6.53 8.77
N CYS A 167 14.43 -6.43 9.29
CA CYS A 167 13.45 -5.43 8.86
C CYS A 167 13.30 -4.35 9.93
N TYR A 168 13.46 -3.08 9.54
CA TYR A 168 13.32 -1.91 10.41
C TYR A 168 11.88 -1.40 10.54
N ALA A 169 10.90 -2.12 10.02
CA ALA A 169 9.49 -1.81 10.27
C ALA A 169 9.18 -1.83 11.78
N GLY A 170 8.55 -0.80 12.28
CA GLY A 170 8.35 -0.53 13.70
C GLY A 170 9.34 0.46 14.30
N GLU A 171 10.38 0.80 13.56
CA GLU A 171 11.33 1.84 13.94
C GLU A 171 11.42 2.94 12.88
N TRP A 172 11.68 2.59 11.62
CA TRP A 172 11.71 3.55 10.52
C TRP A 172 10.36 3.73 9.84
N THR A 173 9.45 2.80 10.04
CA THR A 173 8.08 2.82 9.51
C THR A 173 7.11 2.31 10.55
N ALA A 174 5.87 2.73 10.46
CA ALA A 174 4.79 2.21 11.30
C ALA A 174 3.47 2.17 10.53
N HIS A 175 2.52 1.41 11.06
CA HIS A 175 1.15 1.38 10.62
C HIS A 175 0.25 1.93 11.72
N LEU A 176 -0.38 3.08 11.44
CA LEU A 176 -1.36 3.72 12.34
C LEU A 176 -2.77 3.53 11.78
N ASN A 177 -3.68 3.04 12.62
CA ASN A 177 -5.11 3.05 12.33
C ASN A 177 -5.73 4.30 12.96
N LEU A 178 -6.08 5.29 12.12
CA LEU A 178 -6.66 6.56 12.57
C LEU A 178 -8.04 6.42 13.25
N GLY A 179 -8.80 5.38 12.90
CA GLY A 179 -10.11 5.16 13.53
C GLY A 179 -10.04 4.58 14.94
N THR A 180 -8.92 3.95 15.32
CA THR A 180 -8.77 3.29 16.64
C THR A 180 -7.58 3.79 17.45
N GLY A 181 -6.69 4.61 16.86
CA GLY A 181 -5.44 5.04 17.47
C GLY A 181 -4.38 3.94 17.59
N ILE A 182 -4.62 2.73 17.10
CA ILE A 182 -3.68 1.62 17.24
C ILE A 182 -2.50 1.79 16.28
N LEU A 183 -1.32 1.94 16.87
CA LEU A 183 -0.03 1.97 16.18
C LEU A 183 0.61 0.58 16.22
N LYS A 184 1.05 0.10 15.06
CA LYS A 184 1.75 -1.20 14.90
C LYS A 184 3.09 -1.03 14.20
N GLN A 185 3.98 -2.00 14.36
CA GLN A 185 5.27 -2.04 13.67
C GLN A 185 5.11 -2.04 12.14
N CYS A 186 4.15 -2.79 11.62
CA CYS A 186 3.74 -2.85 10.21
C CYS A 186 2.32 -3.43 10.13
N TYR A 187 1.83 -3.70 8.93
CA TYR A 187 0.51 -4.27 8.69
C TYR A 187 0.20 -5.49 9.56
N CYS A 188 1.16 -6.40 9.71
CA CYS A 188 1.08 -7.65 10.45
C CYS A 188 2.00 -7.69 11.68
N GLY A 189 2.62 -6.57 12.02
CA GLY A 189 3.50 -6.45 13.18
C GLY A 189 2.76 -6.35 14.51
N ALA A 190 3.52 -6.41 15.61
CA ALA A 190 2.99 -6.23 16.94
C ALA A 190 2.46 -4.80 17.15
N VAL A 191 1.50 -4.66 18.07
CA VAL A 191 1.03 -3.36 18.55
C VAL A 191 2.15 -2.70 19.35
N ILE A 192 2.43 -1.42 19.03
CA ILE A 192 3.38 -0.57 19.75
C ILE A 192 2.64 0.15 20.87
N GLN A 193 1.54 0.83 20.53
CA GLN A 193 0.80 1.69 21.43
C GLN A 193 -0.60 2.00 20.87
N ASN A 194 -1.53 2.41 21.72
CA ASN A 194 -2.73 3.15 21.30
C ASN A 194 -2.50 4.63 21.59
N ILE A 195 -2.36 5.43 20.54
CA ILE A 195 -2.03 6.87 20.67
C ILE A 195 -3.22 7.71 21.15
N PHE A 196 -4.45 7.18 21.15
CA PHE A 196 -5.63 7.87 21.67
C PHE A 196 -5.84 7.63 23.19
N GLU A 197 -5.32 6.52 23.70
CA GLU A 197 -5.43 6.18 25.13
C GLU A 197 -4.28 6.76 25.96
N ASP A 198 -3.13 7.00 25.33
CA ASP A 198 -1.91 7.42 26.01
C ASP A 198 -1.14 8.42 25.13
N THR A 199 -1.67 9.64 25.08
CA THR A 199 -1.14 10.71 24.21
C THR A 199 0.20 11.26 24.69
N ASP A 200 0.47 11.22 26.01
CA ASP A 200 1.65 11.82 26.61
C ASP A 200 2.84 10.87 26.71
N ARG A 201 2.60 9.57 26.49
CA ARG A 201 3.66 8.58 26.53
C ARG A 201 4.47 8.58 25.22
N PRO A 202 5.79 8.79 25.31
CA PRO A 202 6.66 8.69 24.14
C PRO A 202 6.53 7.34 23.43
N ILE A 203 6.44 7.35 22.10
CA ILE A 203 6.36 6.13 21.30
C ILE A 203 7.68 5.38 21.41
N LYS A 204 7.60 4.12 21.83
CA LYS A 204 8.76 3.25 21.91
C LYS A 204 8.93 2.49 20.61
N TRP A 205 9.70 3.05 19.71
CA TRP A 205 10.04 2.45 18.44
C TRP A 205 10.88 1.20 18.63
N GLU A 206 10.48 0.09 18.04
CA GLU A 206 11.22 -1.19 18.06
C GLU A 206 11.08 -1.88 16.71
N PRO A 207 12.19 -2.27 16.03
CA PRO A 207 12.12 -2.91 14.72
C PRO A 207 11.59 -4.33 14.82
N LEU A 208 10.95 -4.80 13.75
CA LEU A 208 10.47 -6.19 13.63
C LEU A 208 11.62 -7.19 13.62
N GLY A 209 12.78 -6.79 13.10
CA GLY A 209 13.94 -7.67 12.93
C GLY A 209 13.68 -8.81 11.95
N CYS A 210 14.29 -9.98 12.19
CA CYS A 210 14.13 -11.17 11.36
C CYS A 210 12.88 -12.01 11.72
N ASN A 211 11.91 -11.44 12.45
CA ASN A 211 10.80 -12.21 13.03
C ASN A 211 9.49 -12.13 12.23
N CYS A 212 9.54 -11.72 10.96
CA CYS A 212 8.35 -11.68 10.12
C CYS A 212 7.76 -13.09 9.95
N ALA A 213 6.47 -13.22 10.27
CA ALA A 213 5.75 -14.50 10.24
C ALA A 213 4.98 -14.71 8.94
N GLU A 214 4.87 -13.67 8.11
CA GLU A 214 4.03 -13.67 6.93
C GLU A 214 4.67 -14.46 5.78
N PRO A 215 3.85 -15.05 4.88
CA PRO A 215 4.36 -15.83 3.74
C PRO A 215 5.18 -14.96 2.77
N HIS A 216 4.85 -13.67 2.68
CA HIS A 216 5.60 -12.65 1.95
C HIS A 216 5.33 -11.26 2.53
N CYS A 217 6.10 -10.25 2.12
CA CYS A 217 5.85 -8.87 2.54
C CYS A 217 4.59 -8.33 1.85
N HIS A 218 3.53 -8.10 2.61
CA HIS A 218 2.23 -7.60 2.09
C HIS A 218 2.35 -6.23 1.42
N ASN A 219 3.22 -5.38 1.93
CA ASN A 219 3.49 -4.05 1.42
C ASN A 219 4.89 -3.92 0.80
N ALA A 220 5.34 -4.94 0.08
CA ALA A 220 6.66 -4.93 -0.57
C ALA A 220 6.88 -3.66 -1.40
N HIS A 221 5.86 -3.22 -2.13
CA HIS A 221 5.88 -2.03 -2.97
C HIS A 221 5.93 -0.67 -2.20
N VAL A 222 5.90 -0.71 -0.87
CA VAL A 222 6.11 0.46 0.01
C VAL A 222 7.32 0.19 0.89
N TRP A 223 7.23 -0.76 1.82
CA TRP A 223 8.25 -1.00 2.83
C TRP A 223 9.62 -1.35 2.22
N LEU A 224 9.64 -2.26 1.24
CA LEU A 224 10.90 -2.69 0.64
C LEU A 224 11.49 -1.61 -0.28
N THR A 225 10.65 -0.95 -1.08
CA THR A 225 11.11 0.10 -1.99
C THR A 225 11.53 1.37 -1.25
N LEU A 226 10.97 1.64 -0.08
CA LEU A 226 11.44 2.70 0.82
C LEU A 226 12.69 2.30 1.61
N GLY A 227 13.14 1.03 1.55
CA GLY A 227 14.38 0.59 2.21
C GLY A 227 14.21 0.15 3.66
N ALA A 228 13.01 -0.33 4.08
CA ALA A 228 12.82 -0.90 5.42
C ALA A 228 13.66 -2.17 5.68
N ILE A 229 14.22 -2.80 4.63
CA ILE A 229 15.23 -3.86 4.69
C ILE A 229 16.46 -3.39 3.93
N PRO A 230 17.43 -2.72 4.59
CA PRO A 230 18.56 -2.08 3.92
C PRO A 230 19.48 -3.01 3.12
N SER A 231 19.54 -4.28 3.49
CA SER A 231 20.33 -5.30 2.81
C SER A 231 19.74 -5.78 1.49
N MET A 232 18.50 -5.38 1.16
CA MET A 232 17.87 -5.72 -0.11
C MET A 232 18.15 -4.63 -1.15
N ASP A 233 18.56 -5.08 -2.33
CA ASP A 233 18.51 -4.26 -3.53
C ASP A 233 17.08 -4.26 -4.10
N THR A 234 16.48 -3.08 -4.09
CA THR A 234 15.08 -2.90 -4.52
C THR A 234 14.94 -1.63 -5.35
N PRO A 235 14.00 -1.59 -6.30
CA PRO A 235 13.64 -0.34 -6.95
C PRO A 235 13.26 0.75 -5.92
N THR A 236 13.34 2.01 -6.32
CA THR A 236 12.80 3.13 -5.53
C THR A 236 11.29 3.17 -5.60
N TYR A 237 10.66 3.91 -4.68
CA TYR A 237 9.21 4.10 -4.77
C TYR A 237 8.80 4.90 -6.00
N THR A 238 9.67 5.84 -6.45
CA THR A 238 9.50 6.57 -7.72
C THR A 238 9.39 5.61 -8.91
N GLU A 239 10.35 4.67 -9.07
CA GLU A 239 10.31 3.69 -10.16
C GLU A 239 9.05 2.82 -10.15
N MET A 240 8.44 2.64 -8.96
CA MET A 240 7.19 1.89 -8.82
C MET A 240 5.94 2.70 -9.16
N ARG A 241 6.01 4.03 -9.21
CA ARG A 241 4.84 4.91 -9.25
C ARG A 241 4.82 5.88 -10.41
N ASP A 242 5.99 6.23 -10.94
CA ASP A 242 6.09 7.16 -12.05
C ASP A 242 5.84 6.46 -13.39
N ARG A 243 5.34 7.22 -14.33
CA ARG A 243 5.25 6.89 -15.75
C ARG A 243 5.65 8.11 -16.55
N ILE A 244 6.31 7.86 -17.64
CA ILE A 244 6.58 8.88 -18.66
C ILE A 244 5.53 8.71 -19.76
N THR A 245 4.80 9.78 -20.05
CA THR A 245 3.81 9.80 -21.11
C THR A 245 4.46 9.77 -22.48
N THR A 246 3.68 9.55 -23.52
CA THR A 246 4.14 9.63 -24.93
C THR A 246 4.64 11.01 -25.30
N THR A 247 4.29 12.06 -24.54
CA THR A 247 4.77 13.44 -24.72
C THR A 247 6.00 13.78 -23.87
N GLY A 248 6.50 12.81 -23.07
CA GLY A 248 7.67 13.01 -22.21
C GLY A 248 7.35 13.57 -20.83
N GLU A 249 6.07 13.79 -20.49
CA GLU A 249 5.66 14.26 -19.17
C GLU A 249 5.66 13.12 -18.14
N HIS A 250 6.04 13.43 -16.89
CA HIS A 250 5.97 12.50 -15.77
C HIS A 250 4.62 12.56 -15.06
N TRP A 251 4.17 11.42 -14.50
CA TRP A 251 3.01 11.41 -13.63
C TRP A 251 3.30 11.99 -12.24
N LEU A 252 4.55 11.87 -11.80
CA LEU A 252 5.00 12.45 -10.53
C LEU A 252 5.64 13.82 -10.77
N GLN A 253 5.32 14.79 -9.92
CA GLN A 253 5.98 16.09 -9.88
C GLN A 253 7.46 15.94 -9.48
N PRO A 254 8.35 16.86 -9.91
CA PRO A 254 9.78 16.76 -9.60
C PRO A 254 10.08 16.58 -8.14
N GLU A 255 9.47 17.37 -7.25
CA GLU A 255 9.66 17.31 -5.79
C GLU A 255 9.26 15.94 -5.21
N MET A 256 8.16 15.37 -5.72
CA MET A 256 7.69 14.05 -5.29
C MET A 256 8.60 12.93 -5.81
N ARG A 257 9.12 13.05 -7.03
CA ARG A 257 10.09 12.09 -7.59
C ARG A 257 11.37 12.06 -6.77
N ASP A 258 11.92 13.22 -6.47
CA ASP A 258 13.14 13.34 -5.69
C ASP A 258 12.95 12.73 -4.29
N PHE A 259 11.88 13.09 -3.60
CA PHE A 259 11.56 12.55 -2.28
C PHE A 259 11.38 11.02 -2.28
N LEU A 260 10.63 10.48 -3.23
CA LEU A 260 10.33 9.05 -3.32
C LEU A 260 11.48 8.21 -3.93
N SER A 261 12.52 8.84 -4.45
CA SER A 261 13.76 8.18 -4.88
C SER A 261 14.71 7.87 -3.73
N GLY A 262 14.57 8.56 -2.59
CA GLY A 262 15.34 8.31 -1.38
C GLY A 262 14.98 6.98 -0.71
N LYS A 263 15.91 6.43 0.05
CA LYS A 263 15.72 5.24 0.88
C LYS A 263 15.83 5.61 2.36
N LEU A 264 15.03 4.97 3.21
CA LEU A 264 15.07 5.18 4.65
C LEU A 264 16.47 4.95 5.25
N LYS A 265 17.23 4.01 4.69
CA LYS A 265 18.61 3.72 5.10
C LYS A 265 19.57 4.91 4.92
N ASP A 266 19.24 5.84 4.03
CA ASP A 266 20.13 6.98 3.71
C ASP A 266 20.11 8.04 4.81
N ASN A 267 19.00 8.09 5.59
CA ASN A 267 18.77 9.07 6.66
C ASN A 267 18.64 8.44 8.05
N ASN A 268 18.80 7.12 8.17
CA ASN A 268 18.64 6.41 9.44
C ASN A 268 19.84 5.54 9.76
N LEU A 269 20.23 5.52 11.02
CA LEU A 269 21.33 4.67 11.50
C LEU A 269 20.93 3.20 11.49
N GLN A 270 21.80 2.37 10.92
CA GLN A 270 21.65 0.94 10.94
C GLN A 270 22.34 0.32 12.16
N TYR A 271 21.71 -0.71 12.71
CA TYR A 271 22.28 -1.48 13.80
C TYR A 271 23.49 -2.30 13.35
N THR A 272 24.46 -2.48 14.23
CA THR A 272 25.52 -3.45 14.07
C THR A 272 24.97 -4.88 14.14
N GLU A 273 25.69 -5.86 13.61
CA GLU A 273 25.27 -7.26 13.69
C GLU A 273 25.00 -7.76 15.13
N LYS A 274 25.81 -7.25 16.10
CA LYS A 274 25.66 -7.58 17.51
C LYS A 274 24.34 -7.06 18.08
N GLU A 275 23.97 -5.84 17.74
CA GLU A 275 22.72 -5.23 18.12
C GLU A 275 21.52 -5.92 17.46
N MET A 276 21.63 -6.22 16.16
CA MET A 276 20.59 -6.97 15.44
C MET A 276 20.35 -8.35 16.09
N LYS A 277 21.39 -9.07 16.48
CA LYS A 277 21.25 -10.36 17.20
C LYS A 277 20.56 -10.19 18.54
N LYS A 278 20.89 -9.15 19.31
CA LYS A 278 20.25 -8.86 20.60
C LYS A 278 18.77 -8.49 20.42
N ILE A 279 18.45 -7.64 19.47
CA ILE A 279 17.07 -7.25 19.14
C ILE A 279 16.26 -8.47 18.69
N ASN A 280 16.79 -9.28 17.78
CA ASN A 280 16.12 -10.49 17.30
C ASN A 280 15.79 -11.46 18.44
N ARG A 281 16.70 -11.65 19.40
CA ARG A 281 16.45 -12.49 20.57
C ARG A 281 15.29 -11.96 21.43
N LYS A 282 15.27 -10.65 21.69
CA LYS A 282 14.21 -9.97 22.43
C LYS A 282 12.87 -10.08 21.72
N MET A 283 12.82 -9.78 20.43
CA MET A 283 11.60 -9.82 19.62
C MET A 283 11.05 -11.24 19.45
N ARG A 284 11.92 -12.23 19.34
CA ARG A 284 11.53 -13.64 19.28
C ARG A 284 10.77 -14.08 20.54
N LEU A 285 11.13 -13.57 21.70
CA LEU A 285 10.43 -13.84 22.94
C LEU A 285 9.08 -13.11 23.00
N LYS A 286 9.04 -11.83 22.58
CA LYS A 286 7.81 -11.03 22.56
C LYS A 286 6.79 -11.51 21.50
N VAL A 287 7.25 -11.75 20.29
CA VAL A 287 6.40 -12.01 19.12
C VAL A 287 6.17 -13.50 18.91
N GLY A 288 7.10 -14.34 19.34
CA GLY A 288 7.06 -15.78 19.06
C GLY A 288 5.82 -16.49 19.61
N VAL A 289 5.32 -16.08 20.77
CA VAL A 289 4.07 -16.60 21.36
C VAL A 289 2.86 -16.08 20.61
N SER A 290 2.82 -14.77 20.35
CA SER A 290 1.71 -14.11 19.63
C SER A 290 1.60 -14.61 18.19
N VAL A 291 2.71 -14.77 17.49
CA VAL A 291 2.73 -15.26 16.10
C VAL A 291 2.31 -16.72 15.99
N LYS A 292 2.76 -17.57 16.92
CA LYS A 292 2.32 -18.98 16.95
C LYS A 292 0.83 -19.07 17.26
N ALA A 293 0.35 -18.32 18.24
CA ALA A 293 -1.07 -18.26 18.58
C ALA A 293 -1.92 -17.74 17.41
N HIS A 294 -1.45 -16.69 16.71
CA HIS A 294 -2.14 -16.15 15.54
C HIS A 294 -2.18 -17.14 14.37
N LYS A 295 -1.08 -17.86 14.11
CA LYS A 295 -1.03 -18.91 13.09
C LYS A 295 -1.95 -20.08 13.42
N LEU A 296 -1.99 -20.51 14.67
CA LEU A 296 -2.88 -21.58 15.12
C LEU A 296 -4.35 -21.16 15.03
N ALA A 297 -4.68 -19.94 15.49
CA ALA A 297 -6.03 -19.38 15.39
C ALA A 297 -6.47 -19.23 13.93
N ARG A 298 -5.58 -18.76 13.07
CA ARG A 298 -5.83 -18.62 11.64
C ARG A 298 -6.02 -19.98 10.97
N LYS A 299 -5.16 -20.96 11.26
CA LYS A 299 -5.30 -22.33 10.76
C LYS A 299 -6.61 -22.96 11.24
N ALA A 300 -6.95 -22.81 12.52
CA ALA A 300 -8.21 -23.29 13.07
C ALA A 300 -9.42 -22.61 12.42
N TYR A 301 -9.40 -21.30 12.23
CA TYR A 301 -10.46 -20.56 11.54
C TYR A 301 -10.69 -21.08 10.12
N TYR A 302 -9.64 -21.29 9.33
CA TYR A 302 -9.77 -21.76 7.95
C TYR A 302 -10.15 -23.23 7.82
N SER A 303 -9.96 -24.04 8.85
CA SER A 303 -10.47 -25.42 8.91
C SER A 303 -11.95 -25.51 9.25
N LEU A 304 -12.60 -24.40 9.65
CA LEU A 304 -14.03 -24.39 9.94
C LEU A 304 -14.88 -24.46 8.65
N PRO A 305 -16.07 -25.07 8.71
CA PRO A 305 -17.05 -24.98 7.64
C PRO A 305 -17.46 -23.53 7.35
N ASP A 306 -17.82 -23.23 6.09
CA ASP A 306 -18.07 -21.84 5.66
C ASP A 306 -19.22 -21.14 6.41
N ASN A 307 -20.26 -21.86 6.76
CA ASN A 307 -21.36 -21.37 7.61
C ASN A 307 -20.86 -20.91 9.00
N VAL A 308 -19.90 -21.63 9.58
CA VAL A 308 -19.30 -21.28 10.88
C VAL A 308 -18.35 -20.09 10.73
N LYS A 309 -17.57 -20.01 9.63
CA LYS A 309 -16.72 -18.84 9.35
C LYS A 309 -17.53 -17.55 9.26
N ILE A 310 -18.69 -17.59 8.58
CA ILE A 310 -19.60 -16.45 8.46
C ILE A 310 -20.12 -16.02 9.84
N PHE A 311 -20.48 -16.97 10.70
CA PHE A 311 -20.94 -16.71 12.06
C PHE A 311 -19.85 -16.05 12.92
N VAL A 312 -18.63 -16.58 12.87
CA VAL A 312 -17.46 -16.04 13.59
C VAL A 312 -17.16 -14.61 13.14
N LEU A 313 -17.17 -14.34 11.82
CA LEU A 313 -16.96 -12.98 11.28
C LEU A 313 -18.04 -12.00 11.75
N LYS A 314 -19.31 -12.41 11.77
CA LYS A 314 -20.41 -11.56 12.26
C LYS A 314 -20.24 -11.24 13.76
N LYS A 315 -19.82 -12.21 14.57
CA LYS A 315 -19.58 -12.02 16.00
C LYS A 315 -18.37 -11.12 16.29
N MET A 316 -17.28 -11.28 15.49
CA MET A 316 -16.10 -10.41 15.60
C MET A 316 -16.38 -8.96 15.18
N LYS A 317 -17.27 -8.73 14.21
CA LYS A 317 -17.70 -7.37 13.82
C LYS A 317 -18.57 -6.74 14.91
N ARG A 318 -19.43 -7.49 15.59
CA ARG A 318 -20.26 -7.00 16.71
C ARG A 318 -19.45 -6.59 17.95
N ASN A 319 -18.32 -7.25 18.19
CA ASN A 319 -17.44 -6.94 19.34
C ASN A 319 -16.45 -5.81 19.04
N LYS A 320 -16.48 -5.22 17.84
CA LYS A 320 -15.64 -4.08 17.43
C LYS A 320 -16.44 -2.80 17.15
N ALA A 321 -17.76 -2.85 17.27
CA ALA A 321 -18.66 -1.72 17.27
C ALA A 321 -19.07 -1.38 18.70
#